data_86e24920690c332531b5feeb9a81bfea
#
_entry.id   86e24920690c332531b5feeb9a81bfea
#
_cell.length_a   1.000
_cell.length_b   1.000
_cell.length_c   1.000
_cell.angle_alpha   90.00
_cell.angle_beta   90.00
_cell.angle_gamma   90.00
#
_symmetry.space_group_name_H-M   'P 1'
#
loop_
_entity.id
_entity.type
_entity.pdbx_description
1 polymer ?
#
loop_
_entity_poly.entity_id
_entity_poly.type
_entity_poly.pdbx_seq_one_letter_code
_entity_poly.pdbx_strand_id
1 'polypeptide(L)'
;MDDRELTDETTQRRTGLRCQSAGLPSPDSIDMSRTALLLDVDGTLLDIATTPGDVVVSSSLRSTLSNLLAQSGGAVALVSGRSIDTLDQLFAPLKAPAIGGHGAETRPSARAPSLQRRPVSISQPLRRRLHKLADIDPRLLVEDKLHSIAVHYRLAFEHEAFLKKEVPRIVAAEPPGNIEILFGKAVIEIKPKLFNKGSAVGELMTYPPFAGRTPVFIGDDTTDESVFAILPDLAGHGYSVGRAMPGAEGIFASPQAVRSWLARLSSHAGRAP
;
A
#
# COMPACT_ATOMS: atom_id res chain seq x y z
N MET A 1 66.35 -25.35 -4.26
CA MET A 1 65.79 -26.10 -5.37
C MET A 1 64.67 -26.97 -4.76
N ASP A 2 63.44 -26.73 -4.88
CA ASP A 2 62.60 -26.06 -5.86
C ASP A 2 61.30 -25.60 -5.15
N ASP A 3 61.01 -24.34 -5.26
CA ASP A 3 59.78 -23.72 -4.76
C ASP A 3 58.63 -24.14 -5.67
N ARG A 4 57.55 -24.61 -5.07
CA ARG A 4 56.23 -24.65 -5.73
C ARG A 4 55.17 -24.02 -4.84
N GLU A 5 54.89 -22.77 -5.16
CA GLU A 5 53.71 -22.06 -4.74
C GLU A 5 52.44 -22.85 -5.08
N LEU A 6 51.63 -23.09 -4.07
CA LEU A 6 50.23 -23.52 -4.21
C LEU A 6 49.35 -22.29 -4.01
N THR A 7 48.86 -21.75 -5.12
CA THR A 7 47.87 -20.70 -5.17
C THR A 7 46.52 -21.25 -4.71
N ASP A 8 46.04 -20.72 -3.60
CA ASP A 8 44.73 -21.00 -3.03
C ASP A 8 43.70 -20.09 -3.73
N GLU A 9 43.04 -20.59 -4.78
CA GLU A 9 41.90 -19.94 -5.43
C GLU A 9 40.61 -20.28 -4.67
N THR A 10 40.37 -19.64 -3.54
CA THR A 10 39.07 -19.69 -2.87
C THR A 10 38.10 -18.77 -3.60
N THR A 11 37.34 -19.36 -4.50
CA THR A 11 36.24 -18.74 -5.25
C THR A 11 35.18 -18.20 -4.29
N GLN A 12 35.29 -16.94 -3.94
CA GLN A 12 34.21 -16.18 -3.33
C GLN A 12 33.08 -16.02 -4.36
N ARG A 13 32.09 -16.88 -4.29
CA ARG A 13 30.79 -16.65 -4.94
C ARG A 13 30.11 -15.45 -4.26
N ARG A 14 30.42 -14.26 -4.74
CA ARG A 14 29.60 -13.08 -4.49
C ARG A 14 28.26 -13.32 -5.20
N THR A 15 27.23 -13.68 -4.44
CA THR A 15 25.84 -13.51 -4.85
C THR A 15 25.56 -12.01 -4.97
N GLY A 16 25.93 -11.47 -6.11
CA GLY A 16 25.56 -10.12 -6.50
C GLY A 16 24.07 -10.12 -6.80
N LEU A 17 23.26 -9.64 -5.87
CA LEU A 17 21.96 -9.06 -6.19
C LEU A 17 22.22 -7.91 -7.18
N ARG A 18 22.18 -8.22 -8.47
CA ARG A 18 22.03 -7.20 -9.50
C ARG A 18 20.63 -6.60 -9.30
N CYS A 19 20.59 -5.50 -8.59
CA CYS A 19 19.49 -4.56 -8.70
C CYS A 19 19.57 -4.02 -10.13
N GLN A 20 18.96 -4.73 -11.08
CA GLN A 20 18.71 -4.18 -12.40
C GLN A 20 17.69 -3.08 -12.16
N SER A 21 18.10 -1.83 -12.31
CA SER A 21 17.22 -0.69 -12.47
C SER A 21 16.52 -0.87 -13.82
N ALA A 22 15.55 -1.76 -13.89
CA ALA A 22 14.53 -1.71 -14.92
C ALA A 22 13.87 -0.34 -14.73
N GLY A 23 13.95 0.52 -15.73
CA GLY A 23 13.44 1.88 -15.65
C GLY A 23 11.93 1.86 -15.43
N LEU A 24 11.42 2.95 -14.86
CA LEU A 24 9.98 3.15 -14.76
C LEU A 24 9.34 2.99 -16.15
N PRO A 25 8.13 2.41 -16.25
CA PRO A 25 7.47 2.22 -17.52
C PRO A 25 7.19 3.59 -18.15
N SER A 26 7.46 3.72 -19.46
CA SER A 26 7.01 4.90 -20.18
C SER A 26 5.48 4.96 -20.12
N PRO A 27 4.87 6.13 -19.80
CA PRO A 27 3.42 6.27 -19.91
C PRO A 27 2.89 5.86 -21.29
N ASP A 28 3.69 6.08 -22.36
CA ASP A 28 3.32 5.75 -23.73
C ASP A 28 3.26 4.24 -24.01
N SER A 29 3.89 3.41 -23.17
CA SER A 29 3.87 1.95 -23.31
C SER A 29 2.71 1.28 -22.56
N ILE A 30 1.91 2.03 -21.82
CA ILE A 30 0.79 1.50 -21.02
C ILE A 30 -0.51 1.60 -21.81
N ASP A 31 -1.05 0.45 -22.19
CA ASP A 31 -2.38 0.36 -22.79
C ASP A 31 -3.45 0.27 -21.69
N MET A 32 -4.15 1.38 -21.41
CA MET A 32 -5.19 1.47 -20.38
C MET A 32 -6.39 0.56 -20.65
N SER A 33 -6.60 0.09 -21.88
CA SER A 33 -7.67 -0.87 -22.19
C SER A 33 -7.35 -2.27 -21.69
N ARG A 34 -6.07 -2.61 -21.51
CA ARG A 34 -5.58 -3.92 -21.06
C ARG A 34 -4.95 -3.88 -19.66
N THR A 35 -4.79 -2.70 -19.08
CA THR A 35 -4.14 -2.52 -17.78
C THR A 35 -5.17 -2.33 -16.68
N ALA A 36 -4.93 -2.94 -15.53
CA ALA A 36 -5.56 -2.67 -14.25
C ALA A 36 -4.60 -1.84 -13.41
N LEU A 37 -4.89 -0.56 -13.19
CA LEU A 37 -4.02 0.33 -12.42
C LEU A 37 -4.43 0.31 -10.95
N LEU A 38 -3.53 -0.14 -10.09
CA LEU A 38 -3.75 -0.32 -8.66
C LEU A 38 -2.80 0.62 -7.90
N LEU A 39 -3.35 1.53 -7.12
CA LEU A 39 -2.62 2.64 -6.53
C LEU A 39 -2.77 2.65 -5.01
N ASP A 40 -1.67 2.49 -4.29
CA ASP A 40 -1.66 2.85 -2.88
C ASP A 40 -1.86 4.37 -2.70
N VAL A 41 -2.26 4.79 -1.51
CA VAL A 41 -2.70 6.17 -1.27
C VAL A 41 -1.68 6.97 -0.47
N ASP A 42 -1.45 6.60 0.79
CA ASP A 42 -0.60 7.38 1.70
C ASP A 42 0.87 7.07 1.48
N GLY A 43 1.66 8.04 1.07
CA GLY A 43 3.08 7.85 0.70
C GLY A 43 3.27 7.51 -0.78
N THR A 44 2.19 7.27 -1.52
CA THR A 44 2.19 6.92 -2.95
C THR A 44 1.49 7.97 -3.80
N LEU A 45 0.20 8.17 -3.64
CA LEU A 45 -0.54 9.26 -4.31
C LEU A 45 -0.45 10.57 -3.54
N LEU A 46 -0.41 10.48 -2.21
CA LEU A 46 -0.45 11.60 -1.28
C LEU A 46 0.81 11.61 -0.43
N ASP A 47 1.31 12.81 -0.14
CA ASP A 47 2.43 12.96 0.77
C ASP A 47 1.96 12.60 2.20
N ILE A 48 2.84 11.99 2.99
CA ILE A 48 2.53 11.62 4.37
C ILE A 48 2.43 12.89 5.20
N ALA A 49 1.22 13.21 5.66
CA ALA A 49 0.95 14.36 6.51
C ALA A 49 1.29 14.10 7.99
N THR A 50 1.30 15.16 8.78
CA THR A 50 1.57 15.08 10.23
C THR A 50 0.46 14.34 10.95
N THR A 51 -0.79 14.59 10.59
CA THR A 51 -1.96 13.82 11.06
C THR A 51 -2.76 13.26 9.88
N PRO A 52 -3.51 12.15 10.08
CA PRO A 52 -4.33 11.57 9.00
C PRO A 52 -5.37 12.53 8.41
N GLY A 53 -5.84 13.53 9.21
CA GLY A 53 -6.83 14.52 8.80
C GLY A 53 -6.26 15.67 7.97
N ASP A 54 -4.94 15.89 7.99
CA ASP A 54 -4.30 17.01 7.27
C ASP A 54 -4.03 16.72 5.79
N VAL A 55 -4.41 15.54 5.33
CA VAL A 55 -4.15 15.11 3.96
C VAL A 55 -5.14 15.76 3.00
N VAL A 56 -4.62 16.41 1.95
CA VAL A 56 -5.44 17.11 0.95
C VAL A 56 -5.21 16.51 -0.42
N VAL A 57 -6.28 16.13 -1.10
CA VAL A 57 -6.25 15.70 -2.51
C VAL A 57 -6.43 16.93 -3.41
N SER A 58 -5.48 17.20 -4.29
CA SER A 58 -5.58 18.30 -5.25
C SER A 58 -6.66 18.04 -6.30
N SER A 59 -7.26 19.10 -6.84
CA SER A 59 -8.21 19.00 -7.95
C SER A 59 -7.57 18.37 -9.20
N SER A 60 -6.29 18.64 -9.45
CA SER A 60 -5.54 18.07 -10.57
C SER A 60 -5.40 16.55 -10.45
N LEU A 61 -5.10 16.03 -9.24
CA LEU A 61 -5.03 14.58 -9.02
C LEU A 61 -6.40 13.92 -9.22
N ARG A 62 -7.49 14.52 -8.70
CA ARG A 62 -8.85 14.02 -8.93
C ARG A 62 -9.20 13.98 -10.42
N SER A 63 -8.88 15.03 -11.17
CA SER A 63 -9.11 15.07 -12.63
C SER A 63 -8.30 14.00 -13.36
N THR A 64 -7.02 13.83 -13.00
CA THR A 64 -6.16 12.77 -13.56
C THR A 64 -6.75 11.38 -13.33
N LEU A 65 -7.14 11.06 -12.09
CA LEU A 65 -7.74 9.76 -11.76
C LEU A 65 -9.09 9.55 -12.46
N SER A 66 -9.92 10.60 -12.56
CA SER A 66 -11.19 10.54 -13.30
C SER A 66 -10.98 10.20 -14.77
N ASN A 67 -9.99 10.82 -15.43
CA ASN A 67 -9.65 10.54 -16.81
C ASN A 67 -9.14 9.10 -16.99
N LEU A 68 -8.23 8.64 -16.11
CA LEU A 68 -7.71 7.26 -16.14
C LEU A 68 -8.82 6.23 -15.92
N LEU A 69 -9.76 6.49 -15.01
CA LEU A 69 -10.95 5.65 -14.81
C LEU A 69 -11.79 5.56 -16.08
N ALA A 70 -12.02 6.69 -16.76
CA ALA A 70 -12.78 6.69 -18.02
C ALA A 70 -12.05 5.92 -19.12
N GLN A 71 -10.76 6.14 -19.30
CA GLN A 71 -9.91 5.52 -20.32
C GLN A 71 -9.77 4.00 -20.12
N SER A 72 -9.71 3.55 -18.86
CA SER A 72 -9.60 2.13 -18.51
C SER A 72 -10.96 1.41 -18.46
N GLY A 73 -12.09 2.11 -18.71
CA GLY A 73 -13.41 1.51 -18.46
C GLY A 73 -13.64 1.18 -16.98
N GLY A 74 -12.99 1.90 -16.06
CA GLY A 74 -13.14 1.73 -14.62
C GLY A 74 -12.07 0.86 -13.94
N ALA A 75 -11.05 0.37 -14.65
CA ALA A 75 -10.02 -0.51 -14.09
C ALA A 75 -8.88 0.27 -13.41
N VAL A 76 -9.21 1.25 -12.58
CA VAL A 76 -8.30 1.93 -11.65
C VAL A 76 -8.85 1.75 -10.24
N ALA A 77 -8.04 1.24 -9.31
CA ALA A 77 -8.44 1.05 -7.92
C ALA A 77 -7.49 1.72 -6.94
N LEU A 78 -8.05 2.29 -5.87
CA LEU A 78 -7.30 2.72 -4.70
C LEU A 78 -7.11 1.54 -3.75
N VAL A 79 -5.88 1.33 -3.25
CA VAL A 79 -5.53 0.21 -2.36
C VAL A 79 -4.92 0.78 -1.08
N SER A 80 -5.64 0.77 0.03
CA SER A 80 -5.24 1.54 1.21
C SER A 80 -5.53 0.82 2.54
N GLY A 81 -4.82 1.25 3.59
CA GLY A 81 -5.17 0.97 4.97
C GLY A 81 -6.36 1.78 5.50
N ARG A 82 -6.75 2.87 4.78
CA ARG A 82 -7.95 3.63 5.09
C ARG A 82 -9.20 2.84 4.75
N SER A 83 -10.32 3.09 5.47
CA SER A 83 -11.63 2.54 5.06
C SER A 83 -12.08 3.11 3.72
N ILE A 84 -12.95 2.40 3.01
CA ILE A 84 -13.53 2.88 1.74
C ILE A 84 -14.31 4.18 1.95
N ASP A 85 -15.02 4.31 3.07
CA ASP A 85 -15.75 5.56 3.40
C ASP A 85 -14.79 6.75 3.58
N THR A 86 -13.64 6.53 4.23
CA THR A 86 -12.61 7.57 4.35
C THR A 86 -12.01 7.94 2.99
N LEU A 87 -11.79 6.96 2.11
CA LEU A 87 -11.32 7.21 0.75
C LEU A 87 -12.35 8.02 -0.05
N ASP A 88 -13.63 7.69 0.06
CA ASP A 88 -14.71 8.43 -0.61
C ASP A 88 -14.80 9.89 -0.15
N GLN A 89 -14.63 10.15 1.14
CA GLN A 89 -14.59 11.51 1.68
C GLN A 89 -13.37 12.27 1.17
N LEU A 90 -12.20 11.64 1.19
CA LEU A 90 -10.92 12.25 0.82
C LEU A 90 -10.86 12.61 -0.67
N PHE A 91 -11.34 11.72 -1.53
CA PHE A 91 -11.32 11.92 -2.98
C PHE A 91 -12.61 12.56 -3.54
N ALA A 92 -13.58 12.93 -2.70
CA ALA A 92 -14.85 13.52 -3.15
C ALA A 92 -14.65 14.65 -4.18
N PRO A 93 -15.49 14.72 -5.23
CA PRO A 93 -16.63 13.86 -5.55
C PRO A 93 -16.28 12.58 -6.31
N LEU A 94 -15.00 12.27 -6.52
CA LEU A 94 -14.56 11.08 -7.24
C LEU A 94 -14.84 9.81 -6.41
N LYS A 95 -15.56 8.86 -7.02
CA LYS A 95 -15.67 7.47 -6.53
C LYS A 95 -14.92 6.55 -7.45
N ALA A 96 -14.07 5.69 -6.89
CA ALA A 96 -13.29 4.70 -7.63
C ALA A 96 -13.51 3.30 -7.05
N PRO A 97 -13.24 2.23 -7.80
CA PRO A 97 -12.98 0.92 -7.22
C PRO A 97 -11.95 1.06 -6.10
N ALA A 98 -12.08 0.30 -5.03
CA ALA A 98 -11.20 0.46 -3.89
C ALA A 98 -11.03 -0.83 -3.08
N ILE A 99 -9.85 -0.97 -2.46
CA ILE A 99 -9.56 -1.89 -1.39
C ILE A 99 -9.24 -1.03 -0.17
N GLY A 100 -10.03 -1.18 0.91
CA GLY A 100 -9.88 -0.47 2.17
C GLY A 100 -9.51 -1.41 3.32
N GLY A 101 -9.10 -0.82 4.46
CA GLY A 101 -8.78 -1.55 5.68
C GLY A 101 -7.73 -2.63 5.50
N HIS A 102 -6.66 -2.36 4.70
CA HIS A 102 -5.63 -3.34 4.34
C HIS A 102 -6.18 -4.63 3.70
N GLY A 103 -7.31 -4.57 3.00
CA GLY A 103 -7.94 -5.73 2.36
C GLY A 103 -9.17 -6.27 3.10
N ALA A 104 -9.63 -5.60 4.16
CA ALA A 104 -10.87 -5.96 4.85
C ALA A 104 -12.13 -5.60 4.07
N GLU A 105 -12.02 -4.57 3.21
CA GLU A 105 -13.11 -4.06 2.38
C GLU A 105 -12.69 -4.07 0.91
N THR A 106 -13.58 -4.47 0.02
CA THR A 106 -13.34 -4.43 -1.43
C THR A 106 -14.58 -3.87 -2.13
N ARG A 107 -14.39 -2.87 -2.99
CA ARG A 107 -15.40 -2.34 -3.89
C ARG A 107 -14.90 -2.47 -5.33
N PRO A 108 -15.40 -3.45 -6.11
CA PRO A 108 -14.87 -3.75 -7.45
C PRO A 108 -15.25 -2.73 -8.53
N SER A 109 -16.25 -1.89 -8.28
CA SER A 109 -16.58 -0.78 -9.18
C SER A 109 -17.10 0.42 -8.40
N ALA A 110 -17.03 1.62 -8.98
CA ALA A 110 -17.48 2.86 -8.34
C ALA A 110 -18.97 2.82 -7.92
N ARG A 111 -19.79 1.98 -8.56
CA ARG A 111 -21.23 1.84 -8.30
C ARG A 111 -21.58 0.61 -7.47
N ALA A 112 -20.63 -0.31 -7.26
CA ALA A 112 -20.89 -1.50 -6.47
C ALA A 112 -20.93 -1.15 -4.97
N PRO A 113 -21.70 -1.89 -4.16
CA PRO A 113 -21.56 -1.82 -2.71
C PRO A 113 -20.18 -2.33 -2.31
N SER A 114 -19.65 -1.83 -1.18
CA SER A 114 -18.47 -2.41 -0.54
C SER A 114 -18.78 -3.83 -0.09
N LEU A 115 -17.97 -4.78 -0.54
CA LEU A 115 -17.98 -6.16 -0.03
C LEU A 115 -17.10 -6.17 1.22
N GLN A 116 -17.70 -6.27 2.38
CA GLN A 116 -16.94 -6.46 3.62
C GLN A 116 -16.62 -7.96 3.76
N ARG A 117 -15.34 -8.27 3.90
CA ARG A 117 -14.95 -9.60 4.38
C ARG A 117 -15.46 -9.72 5.81
N ARG A 118 -15.93 -10.92 6.21
CA ARG A 118 -16.47 -11.17 7.55
C ARG A 118 -15.54 -10.55 8.60
N PRO A 119 -16.04 -9.69 9.49
CA PRO A 119 -15.21 -8.98 10.43
C PRO A 119 -14.60 -9.95 11.45
N VAL A 120 -13.32 -10.25 11.29
CA VAL A 120 -12.53 -10.64 12.45
C VAL A 120 -12.25 -9.32 13.16
N SER A 121 -13.06 -8.98 14.15
CA SER A 121 -12.90 -7.74 14.90
C SER A 121 -11.79 -7.88 15.93
N ILE A 122 -11.02 -6.81 16.12
CA ILE A 122 -10.17 -6.67 17.30
C ILE A 122 -11.08 -6.72 18.53
N SER A 123 -10.72 -7.53 19.53
CA SER A 123 -11.55 -7.72 20.72
C SER A 123 -11.75 -6.40 21.49
N GLN A 124 -12.91 -6.22 22.10
CA GLN A 124 -13.19 -5.03 22.90
C GLN A 124 -12.21 -4.83 24.08
N PRO A 125 -11.75 -5.90 24.79
CA PRO A 125 -10.68 -5.76 25.76
C PRO A 125 -9.38 -5.22 25.19
N LEU A 126 -8.94 -5.69 24.00
CA LEU A 126 -7.75 -5.21 23.34
C LEU A 126 -7.89 -3.74 22.91
N ARG A 127 -9.03 -3.37 22.31
CA ARG A 127 -9.35 -1.97 21.98
C ARG A 127 -9.18 -1.05 23.18
N ARG A 128 -9.82 -1.39 24.32
CA ARG A 128 -9.72 -0.57 25.53
C ARG A 128 -8.29 -0.44 26.07
N ARG A 129 -7.47 -1.50 25.97
CA ARG A 129 -6.06 -1.43 26.42
C ARG A 129 -5.23 -0.53 25.49
N LEU A 130 -5.42 -0.61 24.18
CA LEU A 130 -4.72 0.22 23.23
C LEU A 130 -5.12 1.69 23.37
N HIS A 131 -6.42 1.97 23.58
CA HIS A 131 -6.87 3.37 23.81
C HIS A 131 -6.25 4.02 25.04
N LYS A 132 -5.93 3.25 26.10
CA LYS A 132 -5.22 3.78 27.28
C LYS A 132 -3.82 4.28 26.99
N LEU A 133 -3.23 3.95 25.85
CA LEU A 133 -1.94 4.52 25.45
C LEU A 133 -2.02 6.04 25.24
N ALA A 134 -3.18 6.57 24.85
CA ALA A 134 -3.41 8.02 24.72
C ALA A 134 -3.37 8.73 26.09
N ASP A 135 -3.58 8.03 27.22
CA ASP A 135 -3.51 8.61 28.55
C ASP A 135 -2.06 8.94 28.99
N ILE A 136 -1.05 8.36 28.29
CA ILE A 136 0.37 8.55 28.59
C ILE A 136 0.84 9.94 28.16
N ASP A 137 0.42 10.38 26.99
CA ASP A 137 0.77 11.67 26.43
C ASP A 137 -0.33 12.14 25.46
N PRO A 138 -0.86 13.37 25.60
CA PRO A 138 -1.96 13.87 24.76
C PRO A 138 -1.58 14.03 23.27
N ARG A 139 -0.28 13.94 22.94
CA ARG A 139 0.23 13.94 21.57
C ARG A 139 0.21 12.57 20.90
N LEU A 140 -0.05 11.50 21.67
CA LEU A 140 -0.31 10.16 21.13
C LEU A 140 -1.74 10.09 20.62
N LEU A 141 -1.92 9.82 19.34
CA LEU A 141 -3.25 9.67 18.75
C LEU A 141 -3.53 8.18 18.54
N VAL A 142 -4.56 7.66 19.21
CA VAL A 142 -5.07 6.29 18.96
C VAL A 142 -6.29 6.40 18.07
N GLU A 143 -6.15 6.00 16.82
CA GLU A 143 -7.20 5.98 15.81
C GLU A 143 -7.84 4.59 15.77
N ASP A 144 -9.11 4.50 16.10
CA ASP A 144 -9.90 3.27 15.99
C ASP A 144 -10.56 3.23 14.60
N LYS A 145 -9.99 2.44 13.72
CA LYS A 145 -10.57 2.11 12.42
C LYS A 145 -11.45 0.87 12.59
N LEU A 146 -12.44 0.69 11.72
CA LEU A 146 -13.40 -0.42 11.82
C LEU A 146 -12.71 -1.80 11.95
N HIS A 147 -11.61 -2.00 11.23
CA HIS A 147 -10.90 -3.28 11.12
C HIS A 147 -9.50 -3.28 11.75
N SER A 148 -8.97 -2.13 12.17
CA SER A 148 -7.65 -1.99 12.78
C SER A 148 -7.63 -0.87 13.82
N ILE A 149 -6.55 -0.82 14.62
CA ILE A 149 -6.26 0.30 15.52
C ILE A 149 -4.87 0.80 15.20
N ALA A 150 -4.73 2.10 14.98
CA ALA A 150 -3.46 2.75 14.72
C ALA A 150 -3.05 3.64 15.91
N VAL A 151 -1.83 3.45 16.40
CA VAL A 151 -1.21 4.29 17.45
C VAL A 151 -0.18 5.18 16.77
N HIS A 152 -0.55 6.45 16.56
CA HIS A 152 0.32 7.45 15.95
C HIS A 152 1.14 8.15 17.05
N TYR A 153 2.46 8.21 16.85
CA TYR A 153 3.40 8.86 17.78
C TYR A 153 4.31 9.89 17.09
N ARG A 154 3.92 10.39 15.92
CA ARG A 154 4.69 11.39 15.16
C ARG A 154 4.94 12.67 15.94
N LEU A 155 3.97 13.10 16.74
CA LEU A 155 4.07 14.30 17.59
C LEU A 155 4.71 14.00 18.96
N ALA A 156 4.98 12.72 19.26
CA ALA A 156 5.55 12.23 20.53
C ALA A 156 6.60 11.14 20.25
N PHE A 157 7.54 11.43 19.36
CA PHE A 157 8.49 10.46 18.81
C PHE A 157 9.40 9.84 19.88
N GLU A 158 9.61 10.53 20.99
CA GLU A 158 10.34 10.03 22.16
C GLU A 158 9.72 8.77 22.79
N HIS A 159 8.43 8.53 22.54
CA HIS A 159 7.73 7.32 23.01
C HIS A 159 7.91 6.10 22.07
N GLU A 160 8.60 6.23 20.94
CA GLU A 160 8.74 5.15 19.97
C GLU A 160 9.23 3.83 20.59
N ALA A 161 10.35 3.88 21.33
CA ALA A 161 10.95 2.69 21.94
C ALA A 161 10.02 2.04 22.98
N PHE A 162 9.31 2.85 23.74
CA PHE A 162 8.31 2.38 24.70
C PHE A 162 7.14 1.70 23.98
N LEU A 163 6.56 2.35 22.96
CA LEU A 163 5.41 1.83 22.23
C LEU A 163 5.74 0.55 21.46
N LYS A 164 6.91 0.48 20.83
CA LYS A 164 7.40 -0.74 20.15
C LYS A 164 7.56 -1.94 21.08
N LYS A 165 7.76 -1.71 22.38
CA LYS A 165 7.82 -2.76 23.41
C LYS A 165 6.44 -3.06 24.00
N GLU A 166 5.64 -2.04 24.30
CA GLU A 166 4.41 -2.16 25.05
C GLU A 166 3.25 -2.66 24.16
N VAL A 167 3.13 -2.21 22.91
CA VAL A 167 2.06 -2.67 22.03
C VAL A 167 2.11 -4.19 21.79
N PRO A 168 3.26 -4.82 21.47
CA PRO A 168 3.35 -6.26 21.37
C PRO A 168 2.96 -6.98 22.66
N ARG A 169 3.31 -6.41 23.82
CA ARG A 169 2.94 -6.97 25.14
C ARG A 169 1.43 -6.92 25.39
N ILE A 170 0.77 -5.83 25.00
CA ILE A 170 -0.69 -5.70 25.07
C ILE A 170 -1.36 -6.72 24.15
N VAL A 171 -0.85 -6.89 22.92
CA VAL A 171 -1.40 -7.83 21.94
C VAL A 171 -1.14 -9.29 22.32
N ALA A 172 -0.02 -9.61 22.98
CA ALA A 172 0.29 -10.97 23.43
C ALA A 172 -0.73 -11.56 24.44
N ALA A 173 -1.58 -10.73 25.02
CA ALA A 173 -2.69 -11.18 25.87
C ALA A 173 -3.92 -11.67 25.09
N GLU A 174 -3.93 -11.52 23.75
CA GLU A 174 -4.96 -12.07 22.85
C GLU A 174 -4.61 -13.51 22.43
N PRO A 175 -5.59 -14.31 22.00
CA PRO A 175 -5.33 -15.64 21.47
C PRO A 175 -4.29 -15.59 20.34
N PRO A 176 -3.29 -16.48 20.34
CA PRO A 176 -2.21 -16.44 19.36
C PRO A 176 -2.72 -16.64 17.94
N GLY A 177 -2.14 -15.93 16.98
CA GLY A 177 -2.32 -16.16 15.56
C GLY A 177 -3.31 -15.26 14.83
N ASN A 178 -4.17 -14.52 15.54
CA ASN A 178 -5.24 -13.74 14.91
C ASN A 178 -4.88 -12.27 14.61
N ILE A 179 -3.86 -11.73 15.27
CA ILE A 179 -3.48 -10.32 15.20
C ILE A 179 -2.08 -10.17 14.61
N GLU A 180 -1.91 -9.18 13.77
CA GLU A 180 -0.65 -8.72 13.22
C GLU A 180 -0.38 -7.29 13.70
N ILE A 181 0.91 -6.99 13.97
CA ILE A 181 1.37 -5.66 14.33
C ILE A 181 2.26 -5.16 13.20
N LEU A 182 1.90 -4.04 12.62
CA LEU A 182 2.66 -3.37 11.56
C LEU A 182 3.35 -2.13 12.15
N PHE A 183 4.65 -2.03 11.92
CA PHE A 183 5.45 -0.88 12.32
C PHE A 183 5.70 0.02 11.11
N GLY A 184 4.94 1.12 11.02
CA GLY A 184 5.05 2.09 9.95
C GLY A 184 5.88 3.33 10.33
N LYS A 185 5.80 4.38 9.51
CA LYS A 185 6.52 5.66 9.72
C LYS A 185 5.86 6.48 10.84
N ALA A 186 6.30 6.31 12.08
CA ALA A 186 5.76 6.92 13.31
C ALA A 186 4.30 6.51 13.61
N VAL A 187 3.95 5.27 13.28
CA VAL A 187 2.68 4.64 13.60
C VAL A 187 2.89 3.15 13.87
N ILE A 188 2.12 2.60 14.80
CA ILE A 188 2.01 1.15 14.99
C ILE A 188 0.55 0.80 14.73
N GLU A 189 0.32 -0.08 13.76
CA GLU A 189 -1.02 -0.54 13.42
C GLU A 189 -1.24 -1.98 13.84
N ILE A 190 -2.37 -2.23 14.48
CA ILE A 190 -2.80 -3.53 14.99
C ILE A 190 -4.01 -3.95 14.17
N LYS A 191 -3.91 -5.08 13.45
CA LYS A 191 -4.98 -5.58 12.58
C LYS A 191 -5.10 -7.10 12.62
N PRO A 192 -6.24 -7.67 12.20
CA PRO A 192 -6.36 -9.11 11.98
C PRO A 192 -5.39 -9.57 10.86
N LYS A 193 -4.70 -10.69 11.08
CA LYS A 193 -3.79 -11.31 10.08
C LYS A 193 -4.49 -11.73 8.79
N LEU A 194 -5.79 -12.01 8.87
CA LEU A 194 -6.58 -12.53 7.75
C LEU A 194 -6.65 -11.54 6.56
N PHE A 195 -6.43 -10.24 6.82
CA PHE A 195 -6.53 -9.21 5.82
C PHE A 195 -5.16 -8.70 5.42
N ASN A 196 -4.84 -8.79 4.12
CA ASN A 196 -3.69 -8.13 3.53
C ASN A 196 -4.05 -7.61 2.13
N LYS A 197 -3.33 -6.58 1.69
CA LYS A 197 -3.57 -5.93 0.39
C LYS A 197 -3.41 -6.92 -0.77
N GLY A 198 -2.44 -7.84 -0.71
CA GLY A 198 -2.18 -8.80 -1.77
C GLY A 198 -3.36 -9.73 -2.01
N SER A 199 -3.89 -10.38 -0.95
CA SER A 199 -5.04 -11.28 -1.11
C SER A 199 -6.29 -10.55 -1.64
N ALA A 200 -6.48 -9.27 -1.24
CA ALA A 200 -7.59 -8.47 -1.73
C ALA A 200 -7.40 -8.03 -3.19
N VAL A 201 -6.17 -7.73 -3.61
CA VAL A 201 -5.83 -7.46 -5.01
C VAL A 201 -6.08 -8.71 -5.86
N GLY A 202 -5.59 -9.88 -5.43
CA GLY A 202 -5.85 -11.14 -6.14
C GLY A 202 -7.34 -11.40 -6.35
N GLU A 203 -8.17 -11.14 -5.32
CA GLU A 203 -9.61 -11.25 -5.44
C GLU A 203 -10.20 -10.17 -6.37
N LEU A 204 -9.79 -8.89 -6.24
CA LEU A 204 -10.25 -7.80 -7.10
C LEU A 204 -10.00 -8.11 -8.58
N MET A 205 -8.86 -8.72 -8.90
CA MET A 205 -8.48 -9.10 -10.26
C MET A 205 -9.41 -10.18 -10.88
N THR A 206 -10.28 -10.80 -10.10
CA THR A 206 -11.31 -11.73 -10.63
C THR A 206 -12.62 -11.04 -11.04
N TYR A 207 -12.81 -9.78 -10.66
CA TYR A 207 -14.04 -9.03 -10.96
C TYR A 207 -13.89 -8.10 -12.18
N PRO A 208 -14.93 -7.93 -13.00
CA PRO A 208 -14.97 -6.82 -13.94
C PRO A 208 -14.92 -5.47 -13.21
N PRO A 209 -14.19 -4.48 -13.74
CA PRO A 209 -13.48 -4.42 -15.02
C PRO A 209 -12.02 -4.91 -14.98
N PHE A 210 -11.55 -5.48 -13.88
CA PHE A 210 -10.15 -5.89 -13.66
C PHE A 210 -9.83 -7.25 -14.29
N ALA A 211 -10.81 -8.15 -14.37
CA ALA A 211 -10.61 -9.51 -14.85
C ALA A 211 -9.99 -9.54 -16.25
N GLY A 212 -8.93 -10.35 -16.41
CA GLY A 212 -8.20 -10.53 -17.67
C GLY A 212 -7.24 -9.38 -18.05
N ARG A 213 -7.04 -8.40 -17.14
CA ARG A 213 -6.09 -7.29 -17.35
C ARG A 213 -4.76 -7.54 -16.66
N THR A 214 -3.71 -6.91 -17.14
CA THR A 214 -2.40 -6.92 -16.50
C THR A 214 -2.39 -5.90 -15.35
N PRO A 215 -2.19 -6.29 -14.09
CA PRO A 215 -2.12 -5.35 -12.99
C PRO A 215 -0.80 -4.56 -13.01
N VAL A 216 -0.90 -3.26 -12.81
CA VAL A 216 0.23 -2.38 -12.52
C VAL A 216 -0.02 -1.78 -11.14
N PHE A 217 0.83 -2.11 -10.18
CA PHE A 217 0.70 -1.65 -8.80
C PHE A 217 1.81 -0.66 -8.43
N ILE A 218 1.44 0.42 -7.74
CA ILE A 218 2.39 1.39 -7.17
C ILE A 218 2.12 1.52 -5.67
N GLY A 219 3.17 1.37 -4.82
CA GLY A 219 3.07 1.43 -3.37
C GLY A 219 4.38 1.79 -2.68
N ASP A 220 4.36 2.24 -1.40
CA ASP A 220 5.54 2.75 -0.68
C ASP A 220 5.87 2.02 0.63
N ASP A 221 4.93 1.24 1.19
CA ASP A 221 5.05 0.71 2.55
C ASP A 221 5.16 -0.82 2.59
N THR A 222 5.56 -1.34 3.74
CA THR A 222 5.71 -2.79 4.01
C THR A 222 4.41 -3.58 3.78
N THR A 223 3.25 -2.95 3.96
CA THR A 223 1.95 -3.56 3.65
C THR A 223 1.77 -3.88 2.16
N ASP A 224 2.49 -3.15 1.28
CA ASP A 224 2.46 -3.32 -0.16
C ASP A 224 3.30 -4.50 -0.64
N GLU A 225 4.24 -4.99 0.18
CA GLU A 225 5.04 -6.18 -0.13
C GLU A 225 4.16 -7.38 -0.43
N SER A 226 3.00 -7.48 0.24
CA SER A 226 2.02 -8.54 -0.03
C SER A 226 1.40 -8.47 -1.43
N VAL A 227 1.31 -7.27 -2.02
CA VAL A 227 0.87 -7.08 -3.40
C VAL A 227 2.00 -7.40 -4.36
N PHE A 228 3.20 -6.85 -4.13
CA PHE A 228 4.37 -7.14 -4.97
C PHE A 228 4.65 -8.64 -5.07
N ALA A 229 4.43 -9.39 -3.97
CA ALA A 229 4.66 -10.84 -3.93
C ALA A 229 3.73 -11.64 -4.87
N ILE A 230 2.51 -11.16 -5.14
CA ILE A 230 1.55 -11.88 -5.99
C ILE A 230 1.54 -11.41 -7.45
N LEU A 231 2.18 -10.27 -7.77
CA LEU A 231 2.17 -9.73 -9.14
C LEU A 231 2.74 -10.69 -10.19
N PRO A 232 3.83 -11.45 -9.93
CA PRO A 232 4.34 -12.42 -10.89
C PRO A 232 3.30 -13.45 -11.30
N ASP A 233 2.47 -13.94 -10.37
CA ASP A 233 1.41 -14.93 -10.64
C ASP A 233 0.27 -14.34 -11.49
N LEU A 234 0.14 -13.00 -11.48
CA LEU A 234 -0.84 -12.24 -12.26
C LEU A 234 -0.27 -11.68 -13.56
N ALA A 235 0.99 -12.02 -13.92
CA ALA A 235 1.74 -11.39 -15.01
C ALA A 235 1.74 -9.85 -14.90
N GLY A 236 1.79 -9.33 -13.69
CA GLY A 236 1.69 -7.92 -13.34
C GLY A 236 3.04 -7.27 -13.08
N HIS A 237 3.03 -5.94 -12.96
CA HIS A 237 4.20 -5.10 -12.74
C HIS A 237 4.04 -4.28 -11.46
N GLY A 238 5.13 -4.16 -10.68
CA GLY A 238 5.15 -3.44 -9.41
C GLY A 238 6.20 -2.35 -9.34
N TYR A 239 5.84 -1.18 -8.84
CA TYR A 239 6.75 -0.05 -8.68
C TYR A 239 6.65 0.51 -7.26
N SER A 240 7.80 0.64 -6.60
CA SER A 240 7.84 1.21 -5.25
C SER A 240 8.03 2.74 -5.28
N VAL A 241 7.78 3.39 -4.15
CA VAL A 241 7.98 4.84 -3.99
C VAL A 241 8.98 5.12 -2.88
N GLY A 242 9.97 5.97 -3.17
CA GLY A 242 10.96 6.47 -2.22
C GLY A 242 12.07 5.50 -1.84
N ARG A 243 11.86 4.19 -1.94
CA ARG A 243 12.86 3.16 -1.62
C ARG A 243 12.66 1.88 -2.43
N ALA A 244 13.72 1.10 -2.58
CA ALA A 244 13.60 -0.24 -3.14
C ALA A 244 12.79 -1.16 -2.21
N MET A 245 11.93 -1.98 -2.82
CA MET A 245 11.13 -2.98 -2.11
C MET A 245 11.21 -4.33 -2.82
N PRO A 246 11.15 -5.45 -2.08
CA PRO A 246 11.13 -6.78 -2.66
C PRO A 246 9.96 -6.93 -3.64
N GLY A 247 10.23 -7.46 -4.84
CA GLY A 247 9.22 -7.67 -5.88
C GLY A 247 8.87 -6.43 -6.71
N ALA A 248 9.38 -5.23 -6.38
CA ALA A 248 9.24 -4.05 -7.21
C ALA A 248 10.28 -4.03 -8.34
N GLU A 249 9.85 -3.71 -9.56
CA GLU A 249 10.68 -3.65 -10.77
C GLU A 249 11.39 -2.31 -10.93
N GLY A 250 10.86 -1.23 -10.32
CA GLY A 250 11.43 0.11 -10.39
C GLY A 250 10.96 0.98 -9.23
N ILE A 251 11.52 2.20 -9.13
CA ILE A 251 11.31 3.09 -8.00
C ILE A 251 10.94 4.49 -8.48
N PHE A 252 9.78 4.98 -8.07
CA PHE A 252 9.45 6.40 -8.13
C PHE A 252 10.15 7.14 -6.99
N ALA A 253 10.77 8.28 -7.29
CA ALA A 253 11.52 9.04 -6.29
C ALA A 253 10.63 9.62 -5.16
N SER A 254 9.35 9.88 -5.45
CA SER A 254 8.42 10.50 -4.51
C SER A 254 6.97 10.38 -4.97
N PRO A 255 5.97 10.66 -4.11
CA PRO A 255 4.56 10.78 -4.50
C PRO A 255 4.35 11.80 -5.63
N GLN A 256 5.11 12.90 -5.63
CA GLN A 256 5.07 13.88 -6.72
C GLN A 256 5.47 13.27 -8.08
N ALA A 257 6.48 12.39 -8.09
CA ALA A 257 6.89 11.70 -9.32
C ALA A 257 5.80 10.76 -9.84
N VAL A 258 5.09 10.05 -8.94
CA VAL A 258 3.92 9.22 -9.27
C VAL A 258 2.81 10.08 -9.88
N ARG A 259 2.42 11.18 -9.21
CA ARG A 259 1.39 12.09 -9.73
C ARG A 259 1.74 12.65 -11.12
N SER A 260 3.00 13.02 -11.32
CA SER A 260 3.48 13.52 -12.61
C SER A 260 3.43 12.45 -13.71
N TRP A 261 3.76 11.21 -13.36
CA TRP A 261 3.68 10.06 -14.27
C TRP A 261 2.22 9.76 -14.65
N LEU A 262 1.30 9.73 -13.68
CA LEU A 262 -0.13 9.53 -13.89
C LEU A 262 -0.75 10.63 -14.77
N ALA A 263 -0.34 11.89 -14.58
CA ALA A 263 -0.80 13.01 -15.39
C ALA A 263 -0.39 12.85 -16.85
N ARG A 264 0.85 12.40 -17.11
CA ARG A 264 1.30 12.08 -18.48
C ARG A 264 0.52 10.92 -19.05
N LEU A 265 0.37 9.81 -18.32
CA LEU A 265 -0.40 8.65 -18.75
C LEU A 265 -1.84 9.06 -19.14
N SER A 266 -2.49 9.88 -18.32
CA SER A 266 -3.85 10.38 -18.56
C SER A 266 -3.96 11.25 -19.83
N SER A 267 -2.89 11.95 -20.23
CA SER A 267 -2.89 12.81 -21.42
C SER A 267 -2.61 12.05 -22.73
N HIS A 268 -1.94 10.90 -22.67
CA HIS A 268 -1.57 10.13 -23.87
C HIS A 268 -2.68 9.20 -24.35
N ALA A 269 -3.42 8.60 -23.45
CA ALA A 269 -4.51 7.67 -23.78
C ALA A 269 -5.71 8.32 -24.51
N GLY A 270 -5.71 9.66 -24.67
CA GLY A 270 -6.69 10.41 -25.49
C GLY A 270 -6.31 10.54 -26.98
N ARG A 271 -5.13 10.06 -27.40
CA ARG A 271 -4.70 10.02 -28.79
C ARG A 271 -4.77 8.58 -29.29
N ALA A 272 -5.96 8.08 -29.58
CA ALA A 272 -6.10 6.92 -30.44
C ALA A 272 -5.59 7.29 -31.85
N PRO A 273 -4.90 6.36 -32.56
CA PRO A 273 -4.37 6.60 -33.89
C PRO A 273 -5.47 6.91 -34.94
#